data_2b435e7389ee301a8f1fe9e1231de2a8
#
_entry.id   2b435e7389ee301a8f1fe9e1231de2a8
#
_cell.length_a   1.000
_cell.length_b   1.000
_cell.length_c   1.000
_cell.angle_alpha   90.00
_cell.angle_beta   90.00
_cell.angle_gamma   90.00
#
_symmetry.space_group_name_H-M   'P 1'
#
loop_
_entity.id
_entity.type
_entity.pdbx_description
1 polymer ?
#
loop_
_entity_poly.entity_id
_entity_poly.type
_entity_poly.pdbx_seq_one_letter_code
_entity_poly.pdbx_strand_id
1 'polypeptide(L)'
;MSEIDLAPLKSVLESYVPLGRSGLLPALHATQNLYGWISEEAAAEVAKSLRVPLADVHGVIEFYSLFYNDQVGRKFIRVCTDQACALKGADGLLAHLCKHYDVEAGQTTEDLSLTIERSPCLGLCEQAPAALVDDDAETNITPDFHSYDLGIPRSLVYGSMRLLTANCGNGTTTLAKYGEYSAYKKALAMTPEAVITEMDKASGLVGRGGAAFPTG
;
A
#
# COMPACT_ATOMS: atom_id res chain seq x y z
N MET A 1 -2.93 -10.97 30.28
CA MET A 1 -2.93 -11.01 28.81
C MET A 1 -3.59 -12.32 28.43
N SER A 2 -4.68 -12.32 27.70
CA SER A 2 -5.31 -13.57 27.21
C SER A 2 -4.39 -14.15 26.13
N GLU A 3 -4.10 -15.43 26.25
CA GLU A 3 -3.33 -16.19 25.27
C GLU A 3 -4.06 -16.14 23.90
N ILE A 4 -3.36 -15.73 22.83
CA ILE A 4 -3.97 -15.64 21.51
C ILE A 4 -4.16 -17.07 20.98
N ASP A 5 -5.36 -17.39 20.49
CA ASP A 5 -5.62 -18.65 19.79
C ASP A 5 -4.93 -18.64 18.42
N LEU A 6 -3.89 -19.45 18.27
CA LEU A 6 -3.13 -19.57 17.02
C LEU A 6 -3.68 -20.64 16.06
N ALA A 7 -4.76 -21.34 16.39
CA ALA A 7 -5.30 -22.37 15.51
C ALA A 7 -5.81 -21.80 14.17
N PRO A 8 -6.55 -20.69 14.14
CA PRO A 8 -6.95 -20.04 12.88
C PRO A 8 -5.75 -19.60 12.04
N LEU A 9 -4.70 -19.06 12.68
CA LEU A 9 -3.51 -18.62 11.99
C LEU A 9 -2.79 -19.77 11.29
N LYS A 10 -2.62 -20.91 11.97
CA LYS A 10 -1.97 -22.09 11.38
C LYS A 10 -2.66 -22.55 10.11
N SER A 11 -3.99 -22.57 10.12
CA SER A 11 -4.78 -22.91 8.92
C SER A 11 -4.54 -21.94 7.76
N VAL A 12 -4.52 -20.63 8.05
CA VAL A 12 -4.25 -19.59 7.04
C VAL A 12 -2.84 -19.72 6.48
N LEU A 13 -1.85 -20.00 7.33
CA LEU A 13 -0.45 -20.11 6.93
C LEU A 13 -0.15 -21.31 6.02
N GLU A 14 -0.96 -22.37 6.02
CA GLU A 14 -0.77 -23.54 5.16
C GLU A 14 -0.57 -23.17 3.68
N SER A 15 -1.31 -22.16 3.20
CA SER A 15 -1.22 -21.69 1.81
C SER A 15 0.09 -20.97 1.48
N TYR A 16 0.79 -20.44 2.48
CA TYR A 16 2.04 -19.69 2.32
C TYR A 16 3.29 -20.54 2.58
N VAL A 17 3.16 -21.69 3.25
CA VAL A 17 4.29 -22.60 3.55
C VAL A 17 5.09 -22.98 2.30
N PRO A 18 4.49 -23.33 1.14
CA PRO A 18 5.24 -23.67 -0.06
C PRO A 18 6.08 -22.52 -0.62
N LEU A 19 5.73 -21.27 -0.29
CA LEU A 19 6.40 -20.06 -0.77
C LEU A 19 7.65 -19.71 0.07
N GLY A 20 7.78 -20.27 1.27
CA GLY A 20 8.88 -19.97 2.19
C GLY A 20 9.02 -18.47 2.42
N ARG A 21 10.24 -17.94 2.31
CA ARG A 21 10.53 -16.49 2.50
C ARG A 21 9.71 -15.57 1.59
N SER A 22 9.42 -15.96 0.37
CA SER A 22 8.60 -15.17 -0.56
C SER A 22 7.16 -15.01 -0.09
N GLY A 23 6.68 -15.92 0.78
CA GLY A 23 5.37 -15.85 1.40
C GLY A 23 5.30 -14.95 2.64
N LEU A 24 6.43 -14.37 3.11
CA LEU A 24 6.46 -13.66 4.40
C LEU A 24 5.52 -12.45 4.43
N LEU A 25 5.61 -11.55 3.46
CA LEU A 25 4.78 -10.35 3.42
C LEU A 25 3.28 -10.67 3.34
N PRO A 26 2.80 -11.51 2.41
CA PRO A 26 1.38 -11.87 2.36
C PRO A 26 0.93 -12.67 3.60
N ALA A 27 1.77 -13.47 4.23
CA ALA A 27 1.45 -14.15 5.47
C ALA A 27 1.26 -13.17 6.65
N LEU A 28 2.09 -12.13 6.74
CA LEU A 28 1.95 -11.07 7.75
C LEU A 28 0.67 -10.25 7.54
N HIS A 29 0.30 -9.94 6.29
CA HIS A 29 -0.99 -9.32 5.99
C HIS A 29 -2.16 -10.20 6.42
N ALA A 30 -2.12 -11.49 6.10
CA ALA A 30 -3.16 -12.42 6.52
C ALA A 30 -3.25 -12.55 8.05
N THR A 31 -2.11 -12.52 8.74
CA THR A 31 -2.03 -12.53 10.21
C THR A 31 -2.67 -11.28 10.80
N GLN A 32 -2.30 -10.11 10.29
CA GLN A 32 -2.87 -8.84 10.76
C GLN A 32 -4.36 -8.73 10.47
N ASN A 33 -4.82 -9.18 9.31
CA ASN A 33 -6.25 -9.22 8.99
C ASN A 33 -7.04 -10.13 9.94
N LEU A 34 -6.41 -11.17 10.47
CA LEU A 34 -7.05 -12.11 11.40
C LEU A 34 -7.19 -11.54 12.81
N TYR A 35 -6.15 -10.83 13.30
CA TYR A 35 -6.07 -10.40 14.70
C TYR A 35 -6.13 -8.88 14.89
N GLY A 36 -6.05 -8.10 13.80
CA GLY A 36 -5.94 -6.64 13.84
C GLY A 36 -4.51 -6.12 14.04
N TRP A 37 -3.62 -6.95 14.54
CA TRP A 37 -2.20 -6.67 14.79
C TRP A 37 -1.39 -7.97 14.81
N ILE A 38 -0.07 -7.89 14.90
CA ILE A 38 0.83 -9.05 14.86
C ILE A 38 1.52 -9.17 16.22
N SER A 39 0.99 -10.04 17.09
CA SER A 39 1.62 -10.31 18.38
C SER A 39 2.94 -11.07 18.24
N GLU A 40 3.75 -11.08 19.31
CA GLU A 40 5.00 -11.85 19.34
C GLU A 40 4.75 -13.33 19.05
N GLU A 41 3.68 -13.93 19.62
CA GLU A 41 3.33 -15.31 19.40
C GLU A 41 2.91 -15.58 17.96
N ALA A 42 2.15 -14.64 17.35
CA ALA A 42 1.76 -14.75 15.94
C ALA A 42 2.97 -14.60 15.01
N ALA A 43 3.87 -13.64 15.27
CA ALA A 43 5.12 -13.49 14.54
C ALA A 43 6.01 -14.73 14.62
N ALA A 44 6.12 -15.35 15.82
CA ALA A 44 6.86 -16.59 16.01
C ALA A 44 6.24 -17.78 15.25
N GLU A 45 4.90 -17.87 15.18
CA GLU A 45 4.23 -18.91 14.39
C GLU A 45 4.44 -18.71 12.89
N VAL A 46 4.40 -17.46 12.38
CA VAL A 46 4.75 -17.14 11.00
C VAL A 46 6.18 -17.52 10.67
N ALA A 47 7.14 -17.14 11.53
CA ALA A 47 8.56 -17.50 11.40
C ALA A 47 8.76 -19.01 11.28
N LYS A 48 8.13 -19.76 12.19
CA LYS A 48 8.19 -21.22 12.24
C LYS A 48 7.58 -21.86 11.00
N SER A 49 6.38 -21.44 10.62
CA SER A 49 5.64 -22.03 9.49
C SER A 49 6.37 -21.82 8.16
N LEU A 50 6.90 -20.63 7.93
CA LEU A 50 7.63 -20.28 6.70
C LEU A 50 9.11 -20.66 6.74
N ARG A 51 9.62 -21.14 7.89
CA ARG A 51 11.04 -21.47 8.11
C ARG A 51 11.96 -20.27 7.84
N VAL A 52 11.57 -19.09 8.29
CA VAL A 52 12.37 -17.88 8.25
C VAL A 52 12.82 -17.48 9.65
N PRO A 53 13.98 -16.84 9.82
CA PRO A 53 14.42 -16.36 11.12
C PRO A 53 13.40 -15.37 11.72
N LEU A 54 13.12 -15.46 13.02
CA LEU A 54 12.20 -14.55 13.70
C LEU A 54 12.65 -13.08 13.58
N ALA A 55 13.96 -12.85 13.59
CA ALA A 55 14.53 -11.52 13.38
C ALA A 55 14.16 -10.92 12.01
N ASP A 56 14.06 -11.74 10.96
CA ASP A 56 13.63 -11.27 9.64
C ASP A 56 12.14 -10.91 9.64
N VAL A 57 11.32 -11.65 10.39
CA VAL A 57 9.88 -11.36 10.55
C VAL A 57 9.71 -10.00 11.24
N HIS A 58 10.38 -9.79 12.37
CA HIS A 58 10.37 -8.50 13.06
C HIS A 58 10.91 -7.36 12.19
N GLY A 59 12.00 -7.60 11.45
CA GLY A 59 12.54 -6.61 10.52
C GLY A 59 11.54 -6.19 9.43
N VAL A 60 10.70 -7.10 8.96
CA VAL A 60 9.63 -6.77 8.01
C VAL A 60 8.51 -5.99 8.69
N ILE A 61 8.06 -6.39 9.88
CA ILE A 61 7.00 -5.69 10.62
C ILE A 61 7.43 -4.24 10.91
N GLU A 62 8.65 -4.04 11.39
CA GLU A 62 9.17 -2.70 11.70
C GLU A 62 9.43 -1.83 10.45
N PHE A 63 9.77 -2.46 9.32
CA PHE A 63 10.05 -1.71 8.09
C PHE A 63 8.78 -1.18 7.42
N TYR A 64 7.68 -1.94 7.44
CA TYR A 64 6.44 -1.56 6.77
C TYR A 64 5.49 -0.86 7.74
N SER A 65 5.25 0.43 7.53
CA SER A 65 4.44 1.31 8.39
C SER A 65 2.96 0.91 8.54
N LEU A 66 2.49 -0.08 7.78
CA LEU A 66 1.12 -0.60 7.88
C LEU A 66 1.03 -1.90 8.68
N PHE A 67 2.13 -2.41 9.21
CA PHE A 67 2.11 -3.50 10.18
C PHE A 67 2.19 -2.95 11.61
N TYR A 68 1.52 -3.62 12.50
CA TYR A 68 1.41 -3.25 13.92
C TYR A 68 1.85 -4.43 14.79
N ASN A 69 2.82 -4.20 15.64
CA ASN A 69 3.29 -5.14 16.67
C ASN A 69 2.60 -4.93 18.02
N ASP A 70 1.84 -3.86 18.16
CA ASP A 70 1.01 -3.55 19.31
C ASP A 70 -0.47 -3.53 18.95
N GLN A 71 -1.32 -3.69 19.94
CA GLN A 71 -2.76 -3.68 19.75
C GLN A 71 -3.24 -2.29 19.31
N VAL A 72 -3.95 -2.25 18.20
CA VAL A 72 -4.46 -1.04 17.57
C VAL A 72 -5.98 -1.02 17.51
N GLY A 73 -6.56 0.12 17.16
CA GLY A 73 -8.00 0.29 17.05
C GLY A 73 -8.62 -0.51 15.91
N ARG A 74 -9.93 -0.74 16.01
CA ARG A 74 -10.71 -1.39 14.95
C ARG A 74 -10.83 -0.54 13.69
N LYS A 75 -10.62 0.77 13.81
CA LYS A 75 -10.57 1.73 12.70
C LYS A 75 -9.29 2.51 12.74
N PHE A 76 -8.86 2.96 11.57
CA PHE A 76 -7.66 3.78 11.39
C PHE A 76 -7.98 5.07 10.66
N ILE A 77 -7.41 6.17 11.13
CA ILE A 77 -7.34 7.42 10.38
C ILE A 77 -5.87 7.78 10.22
N ARG A 78 -5.35 7.66 9.00
CA ARG A 78 -3.97 8.02 8.63
C ARG A 78 -3.98 9.32 7.87
N VAL A 79 -3.62 10.42 8.53
CA VAL A 79 -3.57 11.74 7.92
C VAL A 79 -2.21 11.95 7.27
N CYS A 80 -2.21 12.19 5.96
CA CYS A 80 -0.98 12.57 5.26
C CYS A 80 -0.50 13.94 5.75
N THR A 81 0.72 13.98 6.29
CA THR A 81 1.35 15.22 6.76
C THR A 81 2.57 15.62 5.93
N ASP A 82 2.73 15.05 4.74
CA ASP A 82 3.79 15.43 3.82
C ASP A 82 3.55 16.80 3.19
N GLN A 83 4.53 17.35 2.56
CA GLN A 83 4.65 18.77 2.15
C GLN A 83 3.37 19.34 1.53
N ALA A 84 2.80 18.68 0.52
CA ALA A 84 1.60 19.18 -0.16
C ALA A 84 0.39 19.25 0.77
N CYS A 85 0.20 18.23 1.60
CA CYS A 85 -0.88 18.17 2.58
C CYS A 85 -0.65 19.14 3.74
N ALA A 86 0.59 19.27 4.24
CA ALA A 86 0.95 20.22 5.28
C ALA A 86 0.64 21.66 4.85
N LEU A 87 1.03 22.06 3.61
CA LEU A 87 0.71 23.37 3.03
C LEU A 87 -0.80 23.64 2.91
N LYS A 88 -1.62 22.58 2.86
CA LYS A 88 -3.07 22.65 2.81
C LYS A 88 -3.73 22.48 4.19
N GLY A 89 -2.94 22.50 5.26
CA GLY A 89 -3.45 22.50 6.63
C GLY A 89 -3.63 21.11 7.27
N ALA A 90 -2.98 20.08 6.75
CA ALA A 90 -3.10 18.69 7.29
C ALA A 90 -2.69 18.57 8.76
N ASP A 91 -1.71 19.36 9.23
CA ASP A 91 -1.34 19.35 10.66
C ASP A 91 -2.47 19.89 11.53
N GLY A 92 -3.20 20.91 11.07
CA GLY A 92 -4.40 21.42 11.74
C GLY A 92 -5.54 20.41 11.76
N LEU A 93 -5.74 19.69 10.63
CA LEU A 93 -6.71 18.61 10.54
C LEU A 93 -6.38 17.48 11.54
N LEU A 94 -5.12 17.03 11.57
CA LEU A 94 -4.67 15.99 12.50
C LEU A 94 -4.89 16.43 13.96
N ALA A 95 -4.50 17.65 14.32
CA ALA A 95 -4.70 18.19 15.67
C ALA A 95 -6.18 18.27 16.03
N HIS A 96 -7.05 18.65 15.09
CA HIS A 96 -8.49 18.67 15.27
C HIS A 96 -9.06 17.29 15.56
N LEU A 97 -8.68 16.28 14.75
CA LEU A 97 -9.10 14.89 14.93
C LEU A 97 -8.63 14.33 16.27
N CYS A 98 -7.37 14.52 16.62
CA CYS A 98 -6.80 14.09 17.89
C CYS A 98 -7.58 14.68 19.09
N LYS A 99 -7.89 15.98 19.03
CA LYS A 99 -8.70 16.65 20.05
C LYS A 99 -10.15 16.15 20.09
N HIS A 100 -10.75 15.88 18.93
CA HIS A 100 -12.15 15.43 18.84
C HIS A 100 -12.34 14.03 19.45
N TYR A 101 -11.39 13.13 19.22
CA TYR A 101 -11.43 11.75 19.72
C TYR A 101 -10.66 11.54 21.02
N ASP A 102 -10.10 12.61 21.61
CA ASP A 102 -9.32 12.57 22.85
C ASP A 102 -8.17 11.53 22.81
N VAL A 103 -7.39 11.56 21.75
CA VAL A 103 -6.28 10.65 21.50
C VAL A 103 -5.10 11.40 20.90
N GLU A 104 -3.87 11.02 21.22
CA GLU A 104 -2.67 11.60 20.59
C GLU A 104 -2.37 10.94 19.24
N ALA A 105 -1.71 11.68 18.37
CA ALA A 105 -1.26 11.12 17.07
C ALA A 105 -0.28 9.97 17.27
N GLY A 106 -0.55 8.83 16.68
CA GLY A 106 0.17 7.57 16.88
C GLY A 106 -0.38 6.70 18.00
N GLN A 107 -1.48 7.12 18.64
CA GLN A 107 -2.09 6.38 19.74
C GLN A 107 -3.47 5.85 19.37
N THR A 108 -3.92 4.89 20.16
CA THR A 108 -5.23 4.24 20.05
C THR A 108 -6.12 4.70 21.22
N THR A 109 -7.40 4.91 20.95
CA THR A 109 -8.39 5.21 22.00
C THR A 109 -8.47 4.09 23.04
N GLU A 110 -8.79 4.43 24.30
CA GLU A 110 -8.84 3.45 25.41
C GLU A 110 -9.80 2.28 25.15
N ASP A 111 -10.87 2.51 24.40
CA ASP A 111 -11.86 1.49 24.03
C ASP A 111 -11.44 0.66 22.80
N LEU A 112 -10.24 0.88 22.27
CA LEU A 112 -9.71 0.24 21.07
C LEU A 112 -10.61 0.42 19.83
N SER A 113 -11.37 1.52 19.77
CA SER A 113 -12.24 1.78 18.63
C SER A 113 -11.51 2.42 17.45
N LEU A 114 -10.50 3.27 17.73
CA LEU A 114 -9.86 4.10 16.73
C LEU A 114 -8.38 4.31 17.01
N THR A 115 -7.56 4.24 15.96
CA THR A 115 -6.16 4.71 15.94
C THR A 115 -6.05 5.89 14.99
N ILE A 116 -5.42 6.97 15.44
CA ILE A 116 -5.12 8.14 14.59
C ILE A 116 -3.62 8.29 14.46
N GLU A 117 -3.12 8.34 13.23
CA GLU A 117 -1.68 8.45 13.00
C GLU A 117 -1.32 9.40 11.85
N ARG A 118 -0.06 9.83 11.87
CA ARG A 118 0.55 10.53 10.74
C ARG A 118 0.89 9.51 9.66
N SER A 119 0.70 9.88 8.41
CA SER A 119 1.12 9.09 7.27
C SER A 119 2.11 9.87 6.40
N PRO A 120 3.10 9.18 5.82
CA PRO A 120 3.85 9.73 4.70
C PRO A 120 2.93 9.96 3.50
N CYS A 121 3.48 10.49 2.40
CA CYS A 121 2.71 10.81 1.21
C CYS A 121 1.86 9.63 0.69
N LEU A 122 0.56 9.87 0.59
CA LEU A 122 -0.42 8.90 0.06
C LEU A 122 -0.54 8.95 -1.47
N GLY A 123 0.23 9.81 -2.14
CA GLY A 123 0.16 9.98 -3.60
C GLY A 123 -1.04 10.79 -4.10
N LEU A 124 -1.78 11.47 -3.20
CA LEU A 124 -3.00 12.24 -3.51
C LEU A 124 -2.74 13.77 -3.41
N CYS A 125 -1.54 14.20 -3.75
CA CYS A 125 -1.07 15.57 -3.53
C CYS A 125 -1.92 16.64 -4.22
N GLU A 126 -2.49 16.36 -5.39
CA GLU A 126 -3.39 17.27 -6.10
C GLU A 126 -4.74 17.46 -5.42
N GLN A 127 -5.08 16.59 -4.49
CA GLN A 127 -6.34 16.61 -3.73
C GLN A 127 -6.09 16.77 -2.23
N ALA A 128 -4.99 17.41 -1.87
CA ALA A 128 -4.64 17.68 -0.48
C ALA A 128 -5.65 18.61 0.23
N PRO A 129 -5.88 18.47 1.53
CA PRO A 129 -5.34 17.45 2.42
C PRO A 129 -5.98 16.07 2.21
N ALA A 130 -5.20 15.00 2.38
CA ALA A 130 -5.66 13.65 2.18
C ALA A 130 -5.41 12.77 3.42
N ALA A 131 -6.27 11.79 3.61
CA ALA A 131 -6.16 10.75 4.63
C ALA A 131 -6.60 9.39 4.09
N LEU A 132 -6.22 8.32 4.78
CA LEU A 132 -6.89 7.02 4.66
C LEU A 132 -7.76 6.82 5.89
N VAL A 133 -8.99 6.41 5.68
CA VAL A 133 -9.89 5.89 6.72
C VAL A 133 -10.03 4.40 6.47
N ASP A 134 -9.35 3.62 7.27
CA ASP A 134 -9.05 2.22 6.96
C ASP A 134 -8.31 2.11 5.61
N ASP A 135 -8.94 1.53 4.58
CA ASP A 135 -8.39 1.43 3.22
C ASP A 135 -9.00 2.46 2.24
N ASP A 136 -9.94 3.27 2.71
CA ASP A 136 -10.62 4.25 1.86
C ASP A 136 -9.88 5.59 1.87
N ALA A 137 -9.61 6.12 0.67
CA ALA A 137 -8.94 7.40 0.50
C ALA A 137 -9.93 8.56 0.61
N GLU A 138 -9.68 9.45 1.57
CA GLU A 138 -10.40 10.70 1.75
C GLU A 138 -9.53 11.88 1.27
N THR A 139 -10.12 12.79 0.53
CA THR A 139 -9.40 13.91 -0.11
C THR A 139 -10.11 15.24 0.04
N ASN A 140 -9.37 16.34 -0.09
CA ASN A 140 -9.89 17.69 0.11
C ASN A 140 -10.60 17.86 1.47
N ILE A 141 -10.03 17.25 2.49
CA ILE A 141 -10.65 17.15 3.81
C ILE A 141 -10.64 18.53 4.48
N THR A 142 -11.79 18.94 5.04
CA THR A 142 -11.90 20.12 5.88
C THR A 142 -11.72 19.78 7.36
N PRO A 143 -11.48 20.76 8.25
CA PRO A 143 -11.38 20.52 9.70
C PRO A 143 -12.61 19.81 10.30
N ASP A 144 -13.79 19.93 9.68
CA ASP A 144 -14.99 19.23 10.09
C ASP A 144 -15.05 17.79 9.56
N PHE A 145 -13.95 17.28 9.01
CA PHE A 145 -13.84 15.97 8.40
C PHE A 145 -14.89 15.71 7.30
N HIS A 146 -15.18 16.74 6.54
CA HIS A 146 -15.97 16.58 5.33
C HIS A 146 -15.03 16.46 4.13
N SER A 147 -15.11 15.34 3.42
CA SER A 147 -14.47 15.22 2.11
C SER A 147 -15.40 15.84 1.07
N TYR A 148 -14.82 16.59 0.16
CA TYR A 148 -15.52 16.96 -1.07
C TYR A 148 -15.35 15.80 -2.05
N ASP A 149 -16.40 15.05 -2.29
CA ASP A 149 -16.40 14.00 -3.29
C ASP A 149 -16.22 14.61 -4.70
N LEU A 150 -14.97 14.74 -5.10
CA LEU A 150 -14.62 15.10 -6.48
C LEU A 150 -14.60 13.88 -7.41
N GLY A 151 -15.05 12.73 -6.90
CA GLY A 151 -14.97 11.45 -7.57
C GLY A 151 -13.55 10.88 -7.58
N ILE A 152 -13.41 9.69 -8.15
CA ILE A 152 -12.11 9.05 -8.33
C ILE A 152 -11.18 10.00 -9.10
N PRO A 153 -9.95 10.29 -8.60
CA PRO A 153 -9.00 11.12 -9.30
C PRO A 153 -8.84 10.64 -10.73
N ARG A 154 -9.25 11.45 -11.69
CA ARG A 154 -8.99 11.12 -13.09
C ARG A 154 -7.55 11.50 -13.40
N SER A 155 -6.77 10.52 -13.81
CA SER A 155 -5.45 10.79 -14.38
C SER A 155 -5.62 11.73 -15.57
N LEU A 156 -5.13 12.96 -15.43
CA LEU A 156 -5.11 13.92 -16.53
C LEU A 156 -3.86 13.67 -17.37
N VAL A 157 -4.07 13.23 -18.60
CA VAL A 157 -3.00 12.99 -19.56
C VAL A 157 -3.04 14.08 -20.63
N TYR A 158 -2.00 14.91 -20.66
CA TYR A 158 -1.86 15.99 -21.62
C TYR A 158 -0.91 15.61 -22.75
N GLY A 159 -1.09 16.21 -23.91
CA GLY A 159 -0.22 16.10 -25.06
C GLY A 159 -0.90 15.50 -26.27
N SER A 160 -0.30 15.77 -27.45
CA SER A 160 -0.82 15.33 -28.75
C SER A 160 -0.49 13.90 -29.10
N MET A 161 0.54 13.31 -28.48
CA MET A 161 0.99 11.96 -28.73
C MET A 161 0.94 11.11 -27.46
N ARG A 162 0.06 10.12 -27.46
CA ARG A 162 -0.15 9.20 -26.35
C ARG A 162 0.24 7.79 -26.79
N LEU A 163 1.41 7.32 -26.37
CA LEU A 163 1.84 5.94 -26.59
C LEU A 163 1.46 5.04 -25.41
N LEU A 164 2.09 5.26 -24.27
CA LEU A 164 1.88 4.42 -23.07
C LEU A 164 0.53 4.67 -22.39
N THR A 165 0.01 5.88 -22.52
CA THR A 165 -1.25 6.29 -21.85
C THR A 165 -2.42 6.44 -22.82
N ALA A 166 -2.32 5.86 -24.02
CA ALA A 166 -3.34 5.99 -25.06
C ALA A 166 -4.74 5.61 -24.59
N ASN A 167 -4.84 4.59 -23.76
CA ASN A 167 -6.10 4.05 -23.22
C ASN A 167 -6.40 4.48 -21.78
N CYS A 168 -5.57 5.35 -21.18
CA CYS A 168 -5.80 5.85 -19.83
C CYS A 168 -6.88 6.95 -19.82
N GLY A 169 -7.67 7.00 -18.76
CA GLY A 169 -8.66 8.05 -18.54
C GLY A 169 -9.96 7.92 -19.34
N ASN A 170 -10.13 6.88 -20.13
CA ASN A 170 -11.33 6.67 -20.96
C ASN A 170 -12.37 5.75 -20.30
N GLY A 171 -12.31 5.53 -19.00
CA GLY A 171 -13.19 4.59 -18.29
C GLY A 171 -13.02 3.13 -18.76
N THR A 172 -11.80 2.78 -19.20
CA THR A 172 -11.47 1.43 -19.66
C THR A 172 -11.30 0.50 -18.45
N THR A 173 -12.37 -0.18 -18.09
CA THR A 173 -12.42 -1.07 -16.92
C THR A 173 -12.31 -2.56 -17.29
N THR A 174 -12.19 -2.87 -18.57
CA THR A 174 -12.06 -4.25 -19.04
C THR A 174 -10.81 -4.42 -19.91
N LEU A 175 -10.22 -5.62 -19.89
CA LEU A 175 -9.07 -5.96 -20.71
C LEU A 175 -9.32 -5.67 -22.20
N ALA A 176 -10.48 -6.03 -22.72
CA ALA A 176 -10.85 -5.83 -24.14
C ALA A 176 -10.89 -4.35 -24.53
N LYS A 177 -11.24 -3.45 -23.59
CA LYS A 177 -11.26 -2.00 -23.83
C LYS A 177 -9.88 -1.35 -23.65
N TYR A 178 -9.04 -1.91 -22.77
CA TYR A 178 -7.71 -1.39 -22.50
C TYR A 178 -6.72 -1.77 -23.60
N GLY A 179 -6.73 -3.03 -24.02
CA GLY A 179 -5.87 -3.58 -25.08
C GLY A 179 -5.78 -5.10 -24.99
N GLU A 180 -5.32 -5.73 -26.05
CA GLU A 180 -5.31 -7.20 -26.16
C GLU A 180 -4.00 -7.84 -25.63
N TYR A 181 -3.13 -7.10 -24.98
CA TYR A 181 -1.81 -7.57 -24.55
C TYR A 181 -1.00 -8.20 -25.71
N SER A 182 -1.05 -7.57 -26.89
CA SER A 182 -0.37 -8.07 -28.10
C SER A 182 1.14 -8.20 -27.91
N ALA A 183 1.77 -7.26 -27.19
CA ALA A 183 3.20 -7.32 -26.87
C ALA A 183 3.54 -8.52 -25.97
N TYR A 184 2.70 -8.85 -25.00
CA TYR A 184 2.88 -10.04 -24.16
C TYR A 184 2.74 -11.33 -24.96
N LYS A 185 1.73 -11.42 -25.82
CA LYS A 185 1.55 -12.56 -26.73
C LYS A 185 2.76 -12.73 -27.69
N LYS A 186 3.31 -11.60 -28.18
CA LYS A 186 4.55 -11.60 -28.99
C LYS A 186 5.72 -12.14 -28.16
N ALA A 187 5.91 -11.66 -26.96
CA ALA A 187 7.00 -12.10 -26.07
C ALA A 187 6.94 -13.58 -25.73
N LEU A 188 5.74 -14.13 -25.50
CA LEU A 188 5.55 -15.57 -25.25
C LEU A 188 5.96 -16.46 -26.43
N ALA A 189 5.97 -15.93 -27.64
CA ALA A 189 6.40 -16.65 -28.85
C ALA A 189 7.91 -16.47 -29.16
N MET A 190 8.63 -15.70 -28.34
CA MET A 190 10.06 -15.41 -28.53
C MET A 190 10.91 -16.22 -27.56
N THR A 191 12.21 -16.39 -27.89
CA THR A 191 13.18 -16.89 -26.91
C THR A 191 13.51 -15.81 -25.87
N PRO A 192 13.97 -16.17 -24.66
CA PRO A 192 14.39 -15.19 -23.66
C PRO A 192 15.41 -14.18 -24.18
N GLU A 193 16.39 -14.65 -24.98
CA GLU A 193 17.45 -13.83 -25.58
C GLU A 193 16.87 -12.84 -26.60
N ALA A 194 15.86 -13.26 -27.36
CA ALA A 194 15.18 -12.37 -28.31
C ALA A 194 14.37 -11.29 -27.59
N VAL A 195 13.72 -11.62 -26.47
CA VAL A 195 13.01 -10.64 -25.64
C VAL A 195 14.00 -9.62 -25.06
N ILE A 196 15.14 -10.07 -24.52
CA ILE A 196 16.18 -9.19 -23.98
C ILE A 196 16.72 -8.27 -25.10
N THR A 197 16.97 -8.81 -26.29
CA THR A 197 17.46 -8.02 -27.43
C THR A 197 16.45 -6.94 -27.85
N GLU A 198 15.16 -7.26 -27.87
CA GLU A 198 14.08 -6.31 -28.19
C GLU A 198 14.02 -5.19 -27.14
N MET A 199 14.15 -5.53 -25.87
CA MET A 199 14.07 -4.56 -24.77
C MET A 199 15.34 -3.69 -24.67
N ASP A 200 16.51 -4.28 -24.76
CA ASP A 200 17.79 -3.57 -24.59
C ASP A 200 18.17 -2.80 -25.87
N LYS A 201 18.33 -3.49 -26.98
CA LYS A 201 18.92 -2.94 -28.19
C LYS A 201 17.92 -2.26 -29.11
N ALA A 202 16.73 -2.82 -29.25
CA ALA A 202 15.76 -2.33 -30.23
C ALA A 202 14.88 -1.20 -29.68
N SER A 203 14.56 -1.22 -28.37
CA SER A 203 13.67 -0.22 -27.77
C SER A 203 14.31 1.15 -27.60
N GLY A 204 15.61 1.21 -27.34
CA GLY A 204 16.31 2.45 -26.96
C GLY A 204 15.80 3.08 -25.66
N LEU A 205 15.03 2.32 -24.85
CA LEU A 205 14.43 2.80 -23.62
C LEU A 205 15.52 2.93 -22.55
N VAL A 206 15.60 4.10 -21.94
CA VAL A 206 16.54 4.40 -20.85
C VAL A 206 15.80 4.91 -19.62
N GLY A 207 16.41 4.69 -18.46
CA GLY A 207 15.92 5.26 -17.20
C GLY A 207 15.93 6.78 -17.23
N ARG A 208 14.96 7.40 -16.57
CA ARG A 208 14.84 8.86 -16.45
C ARG A 208 15.62 9.43 -15.27
N GLY A 209 16.34 8.60 -14.52
CA GLY A 209 17.31 9.05 -13.52
C GLY A 209 18.53 9.69 -14.17
N GLY A 210 19.37 10.37 -13.40
CA GLY A 210 20.52 11.12 -13.91
C GLY A 210 21.55 10.28 -14.67
N ALA A 211 21.61 8.97 -14.42
CA ALA A 211 22.55 8.05 -15.11
C ALA A 211 22.03 7.53 -16.45
N ALA A 212 20.74 7.66 -16.77
CA ALA A 212 20.11 7.23 -18.01
C ALA A 212 20.49 5.79 -18.45
N PHE A 213 20.55 4.85 -17.51
CA PHE A 213 20.87 3.46 -17.79
C PHE A 213 19.88 2.84 -18.78
N PRO A 214 20.34 1.96 -19.71
CA PRO A 214 19.46 1.15 -20.53
C PRO A 214 18.50 0.33 -19.65
N THR A 215 17.26 0.16 -20.11
CA THR A 215 16.22 -0.53 -19.34
C THR A 215 16.29 -2.05 -19.48
N GLY A 216 17.00 -2.56 -20.46
CA GLY A 216 17.20 -3.98 -20.72
C GLY A 216 18.33 -4.61 -19.95
#